data_75b51fb0811cef144313d6d57bbb5c4a
#
_entry.id   75b51fb0811cef144313d6d57bbb5c4a
#
_cell.length_a   1.000
_cell.length_b   1.000
_cell.length_c   1.000
_cell.angle_alpha   90.00
_cell.angle_beta   90.00
_cell.angle_gamma   90.00
#
_symmetry.space_group_name_H-M   'P 1'
#
loop_
_entity.id
_entity.type
_entity.pdbx_description
1 polymer ?
#
loop_
_entity_poly.entity_id
_entity_poly.type
_entity_poly.pdbx_seq_one_letter_code
_entity_poly.pdbx_strand_id
1 'polypeptide(L)'
;MQLSFDGLPEATLLAGSSHLLQLMERHFQRWPFSVSAPGEGRPHFRVRQTKRGFETRFAGGEAETFATSAEMLCDLGIDLAEAFIRHHSAMQCLHCSAVALPSATGERLVVFPNVNRAGKSLLAACFLLHRGRIFADDLLAVTEDGAGMAFGLPPRLRLPLPNTARHLSLALEAMPGHGDGRYHFLYAGEAVAPFGEALPIGAIVLPRRRPAGQGGRPELRRLSPTSALQCMAYQFQMREGQALAVFELARRLCEQTPLWVLDYDSPEDAAGYMAREAGRIFTMSAAGEVLCDAEFLTEGDRLAMPARSRAFPSERNLRWLRTPGTHIHENGGFAYLIPKGQGSIFGVGGIGLAVFNLLAEPLCIAEAAGLLAEVFPQTGRERLESDLSAFFRTLFEQGLIVQAPE
;
A
#
# COMPACT_ATOMS: atom_id res chain seq x y z
N MET A 1 -23.99 -14.30 -18.20
CA MET A 1 -22.77 -15.13 -18.27
C MET A 1 -22.10 -15.13 -16.91
N GLN A 2 -21.42 -16.17 -16.56
CA GLN A 2 -20.68 -16.30 -15.32
C GLN A 2 -19.20 -16.45 -15.65
N LEU A 3 -18.35 -15.67 -14.98
CA LEU A 3 -16.90 -15.73 -15.12
C LEU A 3 -16.32 -16.37 -13.87
N SER A 4 -15.42 -17.34 -14.03
CA SER A 4 -14.68 -17.98 -12.94
C SER A 4 -13.19 -17.69 -13.15
N PHE A 5 -12.63 -16.84 -12.27
CA PHE A 5 -11.23 -16.45 -12.33
C PHE A 5 -10.35 -17.48 -11.64
N ASP A 6 -9.17 -17.72 -12.19
CA ASP A 6 -8.20 -18.62 -11.60
C ASP A 6 -7.81 -18.15 -10.17
N GLY A 7 -7.74 -19.11 -9.27
CA GLY A 7 -7.43 -18.86 -7.86
C GLY A 7 -8.58 -18.30 -7.02
N LEU A 8 -9.75 -18.04 -7.59
CA LEU A 8 -10.95 -17.62 -6.86
C LEU A 8 -12.00 -18.74 -6.87
N PRO A 9 -12.53 -19.14 -5.71
CA PRO A 9 -13.59 -20.13 -5.62
C PRO A 9 -14.96 -19.57 -6.06
N GLU A 10 -15.11 -18.25 -6.01
CA GLU A 10 -16.37 -17.60 -6.33
C GLU A 10 -16.40 -17.07 -7.76
N ALA A 11 -17.59 -17.05 -8.31
CA ALA A 11 -17.82 -16.58 -9.65
C ALA A 11 -18.32 -15.15 -9.71
N THR A 12 -18.02 -14.48 -10.82
CA THR A 12 -18.52 -13.15 -11.17
C THR A 12 -19.68 -13.29 -12.16
N LEU A 13 -20.87 -12.81 -11.81
CA LEU A 13 -22.00 -12.76 -12.73
C LEU A 13 -21.91 -11.50 -13.60
N LEU A 14 -21.83 -11.71 -14.92
CA LEU A 14 -21.86 -10.67 -15.91
C LEU A 14 -23.27 -10.54 -16.48
N ALA A 15 -23.95 -9.43 -16.23
CA ALA A 15 -25.26 -9.11 -16.80
C ALA A 15 -25.10 -7.98 -17.80
N GLY A 16 -25.17 -8.29 -19.09
CA GLY A 16 -25.04 -7.29 -20.14
C GLY A 16 -24.66 -7.86 -21.51
N SER A 17 -24.18 -6.99 -22.39
CA SER A 17 -23.88 -7.29 -23.78
C SER A 17 -22.56 -8.06 -23.96
N SER A 18 -22.37 -8.63 -25.16
CA SER A 18 -21.10 -9.19 -25.63
C SER A 18 -19.93 -8.19 -25.53
N HIS A 19 -20.23 -6.90 -25.62
CA HIS A 19 -19.24 -5.83 -25.43
C HIS A 19 -18.62 -5.83 -24.03
N LEU A 20 -19.41 -6.05 -22.98
CA LEU A 20 -18.87 -6.12 -21.60
C LEU A 20 -17.94 -7.33 -21.44
N LEU A 21 -18.28 -8.48 -22.03
CA LEU A 21 -17.39 -9.64 -22.04
C LEU A 21 -16.06 -9.33 -22.74
N GLN A 22 -16.09 -8.70 -23.91
CA GLN A 22 -14.89 -8.31 -24.65
C GLN A 22 -13.99 -7.35 -23.84
N LEU A 23 -14.59 -6.43 -23.07
CA LEU A 23 -13.84 -5.57 -22.14
C LEU A 23 -13.14 -6.39 -21.05
N MET A 24 -13.84 -7.37 -20.46
CA MET A 24 -13.26 -8.27 -19.48
C MET A 24 -12.11 -9.10 -20.05
N GLU A 25 -12.31 -9.71 -21.23
CA GLU A 25 -11.28 -10.51 -21.90
C GLU A 25 -10.00 -9.71 -22.18
N ARG A 26 -10.14 -8.46 -22.57
CA ARG A 26 -9.00 -7.58 -22.83
C ARG A 26 -8.33 -7.11 -21.52
N HIS A 27 -9.11 -6.76 -20.51
CA HIS A 27 -8.59 -6.22 -19.29
C HIS A 27 -7.89 -7.29 -18.43
N PHE A 28 -8.48 -8.47 -18.34
CA PHE A 28 -7.97 -9.61 -17.59
C PHE A 28 -7.22 -10.62 -18.46
N GLN A 29 -6.66 -10.21 -19.61
CA GLN A 29 -5.94 -11.11 -20.53
C GLN A 29 -4.77 -11.85 -19.87
N ARG A 30 -4.23 -11.33 -18.74
CA ARG A 30 -3.13 -11.94 -17.99
C ARG A 30 -3.60 -12.57 -16.67
N TRP A 31 -4.89 -12.48 -16.33
CA TRP A 31 -5.54 -13.22 -15.25
C TRP A 31 -6.60 -14.14 -15.87
N PRO A 32 -6.28 -15.43 -16.07
CA PRO A 32 -7.17 -16.34 -16.77
C PRO A 32 -8.52 -16.50 -16.07
N PHE A 33 -9.57 -16.59 -16.85
CA PHE A 33 -10.90 -16.96 -16.40
C PHE A 33 -11.64 -17.79 -17.44
N SER A 34 -12.60 -18.59 -16.98
CA SER A 34 -13.51 -19.34 -17.84
C SER A 34 -14.89 -18.68 -17.88
N VAL A 35 -15.62 -18.90 -18.98
CA VAL A 35 -16.97 -18.37 -19.18
C VAL A 35 -17.96 -19.54 -19.22
N SER A 36 -19.03 -19.44 -18.45
CA SER A 36 -20.10 -20.44 -18.38
C SER A 36 -21.49 -19.81 -18.37
N ALA A 37 -22.52 -20.62 -18.53
CA ALA A 37 -23.88 -20.21 -18.24
C ALA A 37 -24.04 -19.89 -16.74
N PRO A 38 -24.98 -18.99 -16.36
CA PRO A 38 -25.25 -18.73 -14.95
C PRO A 38 -25.64 -20.02 -14.22
N GLY A 39 -24.89 -20.33 -13.14
CA GLY A 39 -25.21 -21.46 -12.26
C GLY A 39 -26.24 -21.09 -11.18
N GLU A 40 -26.68 -22.10 -10.41
CA GLU A 40 -27.66 -21.90 -9.34
C GLU A 40 -27.06 -21.20 -8.09
N GLY A 41 -25.72 -21.06 -7.99
CA GLY A 41 -25.02 -20.40 -6.88
C GLY A 41 -25.20 -18.87 -6.89
N ARG A 42 -25.14 -18.27 -5.70
CA ARG A 42 -25.07 -16.80 -5.61
C ARG A 42 -23.68 -16.35 -6.04
N PRO A 43 -23.57 -15.52 -7.09
CA PRO A 43 -22.28 -14.98 -7.50
C PRO A 43 -21.74 -14.04 -6.43
N HIS A 44 -20.42 -14.06 -6.24
CA HIS A 44 -19.74 -13.18 -5.29
C HIS A 44 -19.68 -11.73 -5.79
N PHE A 45 -19.46 -11.59 -7.10
CA PHE A 45 -19.50 -10.30 -7.79
C PHE A 45 -20.62 -10.28 -8.83
N ARG A 46 -21.21 -9.12 -9.02
CA ARG A 46 -22.13 -8.84 -10.13
C ARG A 46 -21.68 -7.59 -10.84
N VAL A 47 -21.55 -7.68 -12.15
CA VAL A 47 -21.22 -6.55 -13.01
C VAL A 47 -22.31 -6.40 -14.06
N ARG A 48 -22.85 -5.21 -14.22
CA ARG A 48 -23.85 -4.92 -15.23
C ARG A 48 -23.63 -3.57 -15.89
N GLN A 49 -23.96 -3.53 -17.20
CA GLN A 49 -24.08 -2.27 -17.91
C GLN A 49 -25.47 -1.72 -17.72
N THR A 50 -25.57 -0.42 -17.45
CA THR A 50 -26.82 0.33 -17.23
C THR A 50 -26.96 1.43 -18.28
N LYS A 51 -28.11 2.11 -18.33
CA LYS A 51 -28.30 3.28 -19.21
C LYS A 51 -27.40 4.49 -18.83
N ARG A 52 -26.86 4.52 -17.59
CA ARG A 52 -26.08 5.64 -17.06
C ARG A 52 -24.60 5.30 -16.83
N GLY A 53 -24.14 4.12 -17.26
CA GLY A 53 -22.78 3.65 -17.04
C GLY A 53 -22.75 2.19 -16.61
N PHE A 54 -21.99 1.88 -15.57
CA PHE A 54 -21.76 0.52 -15.08
C PHE A 54 -22.10 0.43 -13.61
N GLU A 55 -22.41 -0.76 -13.16
CA GLU A 55 -22.69 -1.06 -11.76
C GLU A 55 -21.95 -2.35 -11.38
N THR A 56 -21.26 -2.31 -10.25
CA THR A 56 -20.71 -3.51 -9.60
C THR A 56 -21.44 -3.73 -8.27
N ARG A 57 -21.48 -4.97 -7.82
CA ARG A 57 -21.93 -5.33 -6.48
C ARG A 57 -21.15 -6.53 -5.99
N PHE A 58 -20.53 -6.34 -4.84
CA PHE A 58 -19.93 -7.41 -4.07
C PHE A 58 -21.00 -8.14 -3.22
N ALA A 59 -20.84 -9.44 -2.97
CA ALA A 59 -21.80 -10.22 -2.20
C ALA A 59 -22.01 -9.64 -0.80
N GLY A 60 -23.26 -9.27 -0.49
CA GLY A 60 -23.63 -8.65 0.78
C GLY A 60 -23.37 -7.15 0.89
N GLY A 61 -22.74 -6.54 -0.10
CA GLY A 61 -22.48 -5.09 -0.17
C GLY A 61 -23.56 -4.30 -0.91
N GLU A 62 -23.48 -2.98 -0.85
CA GLU A 62 -24.24 -2.06 -1.67
C GLU A 62 -23.75 -2.08 -3.12
N ALA A 63 -24.58 -1.62 -4.05
CA ALA A 63 -24.18 -1.50 -5.43
C ALA A 63 -23.40 -0.21 -5.64
N GLU A 64 -22.24 -0.30 -6.28
CA GLU A 64 -21.46 0.83 -6.70
C GLU A 64 -21.71 1.17 -8.16
N THR A 65 -21.71 2.45 -8.51
CA THR A 65 -22.01 2.92 -9.86
C THR A 65 -20.86 3.74 -10.42
N PHE A 66 -20.52 3.48 -11.68
CA PHE A 66 -19.40 4.10 -12.39
C PHE A 66 -19.89 4.74 -13.68
N ALA A 67 -19.39 5.93 -13.96
CA ALA A 67 -19.72 6.63 -15.21
C ALA A 67 -19.03 5.99 -16.41
N THR A 68 -17.83 5.43 -16.22
CA THR A 68 -17.01 4.86 -17.28
C THR A 68 -16.67 3.39 -17.02
N SER A 69 -16.38 2.66 -18.09
CA SER A 69 -15.87 1.29 -17.99
C SER A 69 -14.44 1.24 -17.39
N ALA A 70 -13.66 2.28 -17.56
CA ALA A 70 -12.32 2.37 -16.98
C ALA A 70 -12.37 2.42 -15.44
N GLU A 71 -13.28 3.23 -14.87
CA GLU A 71 -13.49 3.27 -13.43
C GLU A 71 -13.99 1.92 -12.90
N MET A 72 -14.98 1.34 -13.55
CA MET A 72 -15.53 0.02 -13.19
C MET A 72 -14.48 -1.09 -13.24
N LEU A 73 -13.64 -1.14 -14.28
CA LEU A 73 -12.58 -2.15 -14.41
C LEU A 73 -11.50 -2.00 -13.35
N CYS A 74 -11.18 -0.75 -12.98
CA CYS A 74 -10.25 -0.47 -11.90
C CYS A 74 -10.74 -1.05 -10.57
N ASP A 75 -11.97 -0.73 -10.22
CA ASP A 75 -12.61 -1.17 -8.97
C ASP A 75 -12.74 -2.69 -8.92
N LEU A 76 -13.28 -3.29 -9.98
CA LEU A 76 -13.41 -4.74 -10.08
C LEU A 76 -12.07 -5.47 -9.95
N GLY A 77 -10.99 -4.93 -10.56
CA GLY A 77 -9.65 -5.51 -10.44
C GLY A 77 -9.14 -5.53 -9.00
N ILE A 78 -9.38 -4.44 -8.26
CA ILE A 78 -9.05 -4.34 -6.84
C ILE A 78 -9.88 -5.34 -6.04
N ASP A 79 -11.18 -5.39 -6.24
CA ASP A 79 -12.10 -6.28 -5.53
C ASP A 79 -11.75 -7.76 -5.73
N LEU A 80 -11.42 -8.16 -6.98
CA LEU A 80 -10.97 -9.52 -7.28
C LEU A 80 -9.65 -9.86 -6.59
N ALA A 81 -8.67 -8.94 -6.60
CA ALA A 81 -7.40 -9.13 -5.92
C ALA A 81 -7.59 -9.24 -4.39
N GLU A 82 -8.44 -8.41 -3.80
CA GLU A 82 -8.78 -8.49 -2.39
C GLU A 82 -9.52 -9.79 -2.03
N ALA A 83 -10.42 -10.25 -2.89
CA ALA A 83 -11.08 -11.54 -2.72
C ALA A 83 -10.06 -12.67 -2.73
N PHE A 84 -9.13 -12.67 -3.69
CA PHE A 84 -8.04 -13.64 -3.76
C PHE A 84 -7.23 -13.67 -2.44
N ILE A 85 -6.79 -12.50 -1.95
CA ILE A 85 -6.02 -12.40 -0.70
C ILE A 85 -6.84 -12.87 0.52
N ARG A 86 -8.16 -12.66 0.54
CA ARG A 86 -9.03 -13.18 1.62
C ARG A 86 -9.06 -14.71 1.66
N HIS A 87 -9.04 -15.36 0.51
CA HIS A 87 -8.99 -16.83 0.43
C HIS A 87 -7.60 -17.42 0.70
N HIS A 88 -6.54 -16.64 0.47
CA HIS A 88 -5.16 -17.06 0.64
C HIS A 88 -4.54 -16.35 1.87
N SER A 89 -4.97 -16.73 3.08
CA SER A 89 -4.65 -16.04 4.35
C SER A 89 -3.15 -15.95 4.66
N ALA A 90 -2.33 -16.81 4.06
CA ALA A 90 -0.87 -16.77 4.13
C ALA A 90 -0.25 -15.62 3.31
N MET A 91 -1.01 -15.02 2.39
CA MET A 91 -0.54 -13.90 1.59
C MET A 91 -1.01 -12.57 2.17
N GLN A 92 -0.18 -11.54 1.97
CA GLN A 92 -0.50 -10.16 2.31
C GLN A 92 -0.52 -9.31 1.05
N CYS A 93 -1.33 -8.26 1.01
CA CYS A 93 -1.41 -7.35 -0.12
C CYS A 93 -0.61 -6.09 0.15
N LEU A 94 0.39 -5.83 -0.70
CA LEU A 94 1.22 -4.62 -0.65
C LEU A 94 0.75 -3.63 -1.72
N HIS A 95 0.40 -2.41 -1.29
CA HIS A 95 0.09 -1.29 -2.18
C HIS A 95 1.39 -0.71 -2.75
N CYS A 96 1.78 -1.16 -3.92
CA CYS A 96 2.97 -0.70 -4.61
C CYS A 96 2.84 -0.89 -6.13
N SER A 97 3.72 -0.25 -6.90
CA SER A 97 4.05 -0.75 -8.23
C SER A 97 5.29 -1.63 -8.14
N ALA A 98 5.43 -2.60 -9.03
CA ALA A 98 6.57 -3.51 -9.08
C ALA A 98 7.00 -3.81 -10.50
N VAL A 99 8.31 -3.92 -10.70
CA VAL A 99 8.92 -4.31 -11.98
C VAL A 99 9.93 -5.42 -11.77
N ALA A 100 10.00 -6.36 -12.72
CA ALA A 100 11.03 -7.38 -12.75
C ALA A 100 12.25 -6.86 -13.51
N LEU A 101 13.43 -6.98 -12.89
CA LEU A 101 14.70 -6.62 -13.48
C LEU A 101 15.68 -7.81 -13.41
N PRO A 102 16.60 -7.93 -14.37
CA PRO A 102 17.61 -8.98 -14.34
C PRO A 102 18.59 -8.80 -13.17
N SER A 103 18.93 -9.91 -12.53
CA SER A 103 19.99 -10.01 -11.52
C SER A 103 20.97 -11.13 -11.88
N ALA A 104 22.03 -11.29 -11.11
CA ALA A 104 23.00 -12.37 -11.32
C ALA A 104 22.40 -13.79 -11.15
N THR A 105 21.27 -13.92 -10.45
CA THR A 105 20.62 -15.20 -10.14
C THR A 105 19.24 -15.38 -10.81
N GLY A 106 18.95 -14.56 -11.83
CA GLY A 106 17.63 -14.53 -12.49
C GLY A 106 16.90 -13.20 -12.27
N GLU A 107 15.65 -13.13 -12.68
CA GLU A 107 14.86 -11.92 -12.45
C GLU A 107 14.48 -11.77 -10.97
N ARG A 108 14.46 -10.52 -10.51
CA ARG A 108 14.00 -10.13 -9.17
C ARG A 108 13.12 -8.89 -9.25
N LEU A 109 12.24 -8.74 -8.27
CA LEU A 109 11.37 -7.57 -8.21
C LEU A 109 12.07 -6.37 -7.57
N VAL A 110 11.89 -5.23 -8.19
CA VAL A 110 12.02 -3.93 -7.54
C VAL A 110 10.61 -3.44 -7.23
N VAL A 111 10.32 -3.26 -5.96
CA VAL A 111 9.02 -2.75 -5.52
C VAL A 111 9.12 -1.26 -5.16
N PHE A 112 8.09 -0.51 -5.53
CA PHE A 112 7.97 0.94 -5.32
C PHE A 112 6.81 1.23 -4.36
N PRO A 113 6.94 0.97 -3.05
CA PRO A 113 5.94 1.40 -2.09
C PRO A 113 6.06 2.92 -1.89
N ASN A 114 4.97 3.62 -1.80
CA ASN A 114 4.91 5.02 -1.38
C ASN A 114 3.44 5.46 -1.31
N VAL A 115 3.21 6.65 -0.75
CA VAL A 115 1.88 7.28 -0.70
C VAL A 115 1.25 7.44 -2.09
N ASN A 116 -0.05 7.66 -2.11
CA ASN A 116 -0.78 7.93 -3.33
C ASN A 116 -0.21 9.16 -4.06
N ARG A 117 -0.21 9.11 -5.40
CA ARG A 117 0.32 10.17 -6.28
C ARG A 117 1.85 10.38 -6.24
N ALA A 118 2.61 9.51 -5.62
CA ALA A 118 4.09 9.56 -5.66
C ALA A 118 4.69 9.25 -7.05
N GLY A 119 3.86 8.92 -8.04
CA GLY A 119 4.30 8.63 -9.41
C GLY A 119 4.70 7.18 -9.67
N LYS A 120 4.36 6.25 -8.77
CA LYS A 120 4.69 4.81 -8.85
C LYS A 120 4.31 4.18 -10.19
N SER A 121 3.02 4.28 -10.58
CA SER A 121 2.48 3.71 -11.82
C SER A 121 3.18 4.26 -13.06
N LEU A 122 3.43 5.58 -13.08
CA LEU A 122 4.13 6.21 -14.19
C LEU A 122 5.58 5.74 -14.29
N LEU A 123 6.29 5.66 -13.16
CA LEU A 123 7.66 5.15 -13.11
C LEU A 123 7.71 3.69 -13.59
N ALA A 124 6.82 2.82 -13.09
CA ALA A 124 6.73 1.43 -13.51
C ALA A 124 6.45 1.30 -15.02
N ALA A 125 5.53 2.10 -15.57
CA ALA A 125 5.24 2.09 -17.00
C ALA A 125 6.43 2.55 -17.85
N CYS A 126 7.28 3.47 -17.38
CA CYS A 126 8.47 3.88 -18.10
C CYS A 126 9.50 2.75 -18.28
N PHE A 127 9.47 1.69 -17.47
CA PHE A 127 10.33 0.52 -17.67
C PHE A 127 9.99 -0.24 -18.96
N LEU A 128 8.80 -0.11 -19.52
CA LEU A 128 8.46 -0.67 -20.83
C LEU A 128 9.38 -0.14 -21.94
N LEU A 129 9.85 1.11 -21.83
CA LEU A 129 10.82 1.70 -22.77
C LEU A 129 12.20 1.03 -22.68
N HIS A 130 12.46 0.28 -21.60
CA HIS A 130 13.74 -0.38 -21.33
C HIS A 130 13.59 -1.92 -21.25
N ARG A 131 12.54 -2.48 -21.88
CA ARG A 131 12.21 -3.92 -21.87
C ARG A 131 12.02 -4.50 -20.46
N GLY A 132 11.67 -3.66 -19.48
CA GLY A 132 11.26 -4.10 -18.16
C GLY A 132 9.89 -4.74 -18.20
N ARG A 133 9.64 -5.72 -17.30
CA ARG A 133 8.34 -6.35 -17.13
C ARG A 133 7.63 -5.74 -15.92
N ILE A 134 6.38 -5.33 -16.12
CA ILE A 134 5.54 -4.81 -15.02
C ILE A 134 4.93 -6.00 -14.29
N PHE A 135 5.15 -6.07 -12.99
CA PHE A 135 4.67 -7.14 -12.14
C PHE A 135 3.43 -6.74 -11.35
N ALA A 136 3.35 -5.50 -10.96
CA ALA A 136 2.20 -4.92 -10.28
C ALA A 136 2.09 -3.42 -10.57
N ASP A 137 0.86 -2.95 -10.55
CA ASP A 137 0.51 -1.54 -10.40
C ASP A 137 -0.67 -1.46 -9.44
N ASP A 138 -0.50 -0.71 -8.36
CA ASP A 138 -1.36 -0.60 -7.18
C ASP A 138 -1.33 -1.81 -6.21
N LEU A 139 -1.38 -3.07 -6.67
CA LEU A 139 -1.50 -4.24 -5.80
C LEU A 139 -0.50 -5.34 -6.16
N LEU A 140 0.25 -5.81 -5.17
CA LEU A 140 1.14 -6.97 -5.24
C LEU A 140 0.79 -7.93 -4.11
N ALA A 141 0.50 -9.19 -4.43
CA ALA A 141 0.42 -10.20 -3.39
C ALA A 141 1.84 -10.54 -2.90
N VAL A 142 2.04 -10.59 -1.60
CA VAL A 142 3.33 -10.95 -0.98
C VAL A 142 3.14 -12.21 -0.15
N THR A 143 3.93 -13.23 -0.45
CA THR A 143 3.92 -14.52 0.23
C THR A 143 4.66 -14.45 1.57
N GLU A 144 4.47 -15.45 2.43
CA GLU A 144 5.15 -15.49 3.74
C GLU A 144 6.68 -15.53 3.63
N ASP A 145 7.23 -16.11 2.58
CA ASP A 145 8.66 -16.15 2.30
C ASP A 145 9.22 -14.88 1.65
N GLY A 146 8.35 -13.88 1.40
CA GLY A 146 8.74 -12.57 0.89
C GLY A 146 8.85 -12.49 -0.63
N ALA A 147 8.28 -13.44 -1.37
CA ALA A 147 8.13 -13.31 -2.81
C ALA A 147 6.90 -12.45 -3.16
N GLY A 148 7.01 -11.69 -4.25
CA GLY A 148 5.87 -10.96 -4.82
C GLY A 148 5.22 -11.76 -5.92
N MET A 149 3.87 -11.90 -5.90
CA MET A 149 3.08 -12.59 -6.91
C MET A 149 2.21 -11.59 -7.67
N ALA A 150 2.23 -11.70 -9.01
CA ALA A 150 1.46 -10.84 -9.89
C ALA A 150 -0.02 -11.25 -9.95
N PHE A 151 -0.93 -10.26 -10.02
CA PHE A 151 -2.33 -10.47 -10.34
C PHE A 151 -2.63 -10.47 -11.84
N GLY A 152 -1.68 -10.12 -12.70
CA GLY A 152 -1.91 -10.02 -14.13
C GLY A 152 -2.76 -8.82 -14.53
N LEU A 153 -2.88 -7.82 -13.67
CA LEU A 153 -3.64 -6.60 -13.95
C LEU A 153 -2.83 -5.61 -14.80
N PRO A 154 -3.44 -4.96 -15.79
CA PRO A 154 -2.75 -3.96 -16.60
C PRO A 154 -2.46 -2.70 -15.78
N PRO A 155 -1.29 -2.07 -15.96
CA PRO A 155 -0.99 -0.82 -15.28
C PRO A 155 -1.93 0.30 -15.73
N ARG A 156 -2.31 1.15 -14.76
CA ARG A 156 -3.23 2.26 -14.95
C ARG A 156 -2.49 3.58 -14.85
N LEU A 157 -2.48 4.35 -15.92
CA LEU A 157 -1.91 5.68 -15.96
C LEU A 157 -2.99 6.75 -15.77
N ARG A 158 -2.65 7.78 -15.06
CA ARG A 158 -3.47 9.00 -14.95
C ARG A 158 -3.08 9.96 -16.07
N LEU A 159 -4.07 10.46 -16.80
CA LEU A 159 -3.88 11.45 -17.86
C LEU A 159 -4.17 12.89 -17.38
N PRO A 160 -3.57 13.91 -18.00
CA PRO A 160 -2.50 13.83 -19.00
C PRO A 160 -1.17 13.41 -18.37
N LEU A 161 -0.31 12.77 -19.16
CA LEU A 161 1.06 12.48 -18.72
C LEU A 161 1.87 13.78 -18.62
N PRO A 162 2.85 13.84 -17.69
CA PRO A 162 3.73 15.00 -17.61
C PRO A 162 4.68 15.07 -18.83
N ASN A 163 5.11 16.27 -19.20
CA ASN A 163 6.03 16.47 -20.32
C ASN A 163 7.37 15.70 -20.17
N THR A 164 7.74 15.31 -18.95
CA THR A 164 8.92 14.48 -18.66
C THR A 164 8.71 12.99 -18.96
N ALA A 165 7.55 12.59 -19.48
CA ALA A 165 7.20 11.24 -19.93
C ALA A 165 6.81 11.24 -21.41
N ARG A 166 7.54 11.98 -22.24
CA ARG A 166 7.21 12.20 -23.65
C ARG A 166 7.33 10.93 -24.49
N HIS A 167 8.38 10.14 -24.30
CA HIS A 167 8.58 8.90 -25.06
C HIS A 167 7.53 7.85 -24.69
N LEU A 168 7.16 7.78 -23.42
CA LEU A 168 6.05 6.94 -22.99
C LEU A 168 4.74 7.40 -23.62
N SER A 169 4.47 8.72 -23.66
CA SER A 169 3.27 9.27 -24.30
C SER A 169 3.17 8.87 -25.78
N LEU A 170 4.29 8.96 -26.52
CA LEU A 170 4.34 8.51 -27.91
C LEU A 170 4.16 6.98 -28.05
N ALA A 171 4.74 6.21 -27.13
CA ALA A 171 4.56 4.76 -27.13
C ALA A 171 3.13 4.34 -26.85
N LEU A 172 2.40 5.09 -26.01
CA LEU A 172 0.99 4.84 -25.70
C LEU A 172 0.08 4.98 -26.93
N GLU A 173 0.39 5.89 -27.84
CA GLU A 173 -0.39 6.07 -29.08
C GLU A 173 -0.34 4.81 -29.96
N ALA A 174 0.72 4.02 -29.87
CA ALA A 174 0.92 2.77 -30.62
C ALA A 174 0.52 1.51 -29.85
N MET A 175 0.35 1.58 -28.54
CA MET A 175 0.00 0.43 -27.69
C MET A 175 -1.52 0.26 -27.57
N PRO A 176 -2.02 -0.99 -27.58
CA PRO A 176 -3.40 -1.24 -27.19
C PRO A 176 -3.68 -0.74 -25.76
N GLY A 177 -4.84 -0.16 -25.56
CA GLY A 177 -5.22 0.33 -24.25
C GLY A 177 -6.72 0.54 -24.14
N HIS A 178 -7.16 0.92 -22.95
CA HIS A 178 -8.53 1.29 -22.64
C HIS A 178 -8.54 2.42 -21.62
N GLY A 179 -9.35 3.43 -21.84
CA GLY A 179 -9.39 4.58 -20.94
C GLY A 179 -10.61 5.48 -21.13
N ASP A 180 -10.69 6.55 -20.35
CA ASP A 180 -11.82 7.50 -20.34
C ASP A 180 -11.37 8.98 -20.39
N GLY A 181 -10.13 9.22 -20.81
CA GLY A 181 -9.54 10.57 -20.81
C GLY A 181 -8.96 11.02 -19.47
N ARG A 182 -9.32 10.37 -18.34
CA ARG A 182 -8.73 10.57 -17.02
C ARG A 182 -7.73 9.45 -16.68
N TYR A 183 -8.06 8.22 -17.05
CA TYR A 183 -7.27 7.04 -16.83
C TYR A 183 -7.05 6.29 -18.14
N HIS A 184 -5.90 5.62 -18.24
CA HIS A 184 -5.56 4.77 -19.36
C HIS A 184 -4.89 3.50 -18.85
N PHE A 185 -5.50 2.35 -19.15
CA PHE A 185 -4.92 1.03 -18.91
C PHE A 185 -4.04 0.63 -20.08
N LEU A 186 -2.83 0.15 -19.80
CA LEU A 186 -1.88 -0.33 -20.80
C LEU A 186 -2.01 -1.82 -20.99
N TYR A 187 -2.42 -2.25 -22.18
CA TYR A 187 -2.45 -3.65 -22.55
C TYR A 187 -1.13 -4.06 -23.20
N ALA A 188 -0.06 -4.10 -22.39
CA ALA A 188 1.30 -4.34 -22.84
C ALA A 188 1.64 -5.83 -23.04
N GLY A 189 0.65 -6.70 -23.11
CA GLY A 189 0.83 -8.12 -23.41
C GLY A 189 1.79 -8.83 -22.47
N GLU A 190 2.83 -9.47 -23.02
CA GLU A 190 3.82 -10.21 -22.24
C GLU A 190 4.71 -9.35 -21.35
N ALA A 191 4.75 -8.05 -21.57
CA ALA A 191 5.45 -7.13 -20.66
C ALA A 191 4.71 -6.91 -19.32
N VAL A 192 3.49 -7.43 -19.18
CA VAL A 192 2.79 -7.56 -17.89
C VAL A 192 2.91 -9.01 -17.43
N ALA A 193 3.40 -9.23 -16.20
CA ALA A 193 3.52 -10.56 -15.62
C ALA A 193 2.12 -11.24 -15.50
N PRO A 194 1.99 -12.53 -15.82
CA PRO A 194 0.71 -13.23 -15.70
C PRO A 194 0.34 -13.48 -14.24
N PHE A 195 -0.94 -13.65 -13.99
CA PHE A 195 -1.46 -14.08 -12.70
C PHE A 195 -0.74 -15.34 -12.19
N GLY A 196 -0.36 -15.32 -10.92
CA GLY A 196 0.29 -16.44 -10.25
C GLY A 196 1.81 -16.50 -10.45
N GLU A 197 2.40 -15.73 -11.38
CA GLU A 197 3.86 -15.64 -11.46
C GLU A 197 4.41 -14.99 -10.22
N ALA A 198 5.38 -15.63 -9.56
CA ALA A 198 6.01 -15.14 -8.33
C ALA A 198 7.52 -15.01 -8.49
N LEU A 199 8.08 -13.90 -8.03
CA LEU A 199 9.51 -13.63 -8.02
C LEU A 199 9.95 -13.09 -6.65
N PRO A 200 11.21 -13.36 -6.22
CA PRO A 200 11.73 -12.78 -5.00
C PRO A 200 11.74 -11.24 -5.07
N ILE A 201 11.32 -10.57 -3.99
CA ILE A 201 11.51 -9.13 -3.83
C ILE A 201 13.01 -8.90 -3.61
N GLY A 202 13.67 -8.30 -4.60
CA GLY A 202 15.11 -8.09 -4.62
C GLY A 202 15.54 -6.71 -4.14
N ALA A 203 14.66 -5.70 -4.22
CA ALA A 203 14.92 -4.36 -3.72
C ALA A 203 13.62 -3.61 -3.40
N ILE A 204 13.68 -2.75 -2.38
CA ILE A 204 12.64 -1.78 -2.04
C ILE A 204 13.17 -0.40 -2.38
N VAL A 205 12.48 0.31 -3.27
CA VAL A 205 12.90 1.63 -3.75
C VAL A 205 11.77 2.62 -3.53
N LEU A 206 11.99 3.61 -2.68
CA LEU A 206 11.01 4.65 -2.42
C LEU A 206 11.18 5.80 -3.43
N PRO A 207 10.25 5.97 -4.40
CA PRO A 207 10.34 7.01 -5.39
C PRO A 207 10.03 8.37 -4.77
N ARG A 208 10.91 9.34 -5.00
CA ARG A 208 10.74 10.73 -4.58
C ARG A 208 10.95 11.66 -5.76
N ARG A 209 9.84 12.15 -6.29
CA ARG A 209 9.90 13.09 -7.40
C ARG A 209 10.28 14.49 -6.90
N ARG A 210 11.33 15.06 -7.47
CA ARG A 210 11.74 16.44 -7.19
C ARG A 210 10.67 17.44 -7.68
N PRO A 211 10.55 18.61 -7.04
CA PRO A 211 9.73 19.69 -7.56
C PRO A 211 10.14 20.09 -8.98
N ALA A 212 9.16 20.50 -9.80
CA ALA A 212 9.43 20.93 -11.17
C ALA A 212 10.43 22.08 -11.22
N GLY A 213 11.42 21.99 -12.11
CA GLY A 213 12.43 23.04 -12.33
C GLY A 213 13.69 22.93 -11.49
N GLN A 214 13.78 21.99 -10.53
CA GLN A 214 15.04 21.81 -9.79
C GLN A 214 16.15 21.16 -10.63
N GLY A 215 15.79 20.44 -11.67
CA GLY A 215 16.72 19.75 -12.55
C GLY A 215 17.62 18.73 -11.83
N GLY A 216 18.10 17.74 -12.51
CA GLY A 216 19.07 16.81 -11.94
C GLY A 216 18.99 15.41 -12.53
N ARG A 217 20.10 14.68 -12.47
CA ARG A 217 20.12 13.28 -12.84
C ARG A 217 19.41 12.44 -11.76
N PRO A 218 18.78 11.32 -12.14
CA PRO A 218 18.28 10.36 -11.17
C PRO A 218 19.41 9.90 -10.24
N GLU A 219 19.09 9.78 -8.96
CA GLU A 219 20.03 9.39 -7.91
C GLU A 219 19.43 8.34 -6.99
N LEU A 220 20.17 7.25 -6.76
CA LEU A 220 19.84 6.23 -5.76
C LEU A 220 20.72 6.45 -4.52
N ARG A 221 20.09 6.64 -3.39
CA ARG A 221 20.73 6.72 -2.08
C ARG A 221 20.23 5.60 -1.18
N ARG A 222 21.13 5.06 -0.35
CA ARG A 222 20.75 4.03 0.63
C ARG A 222 19.80 4.59 1.66
N LEU A 223 18.74 3.84 1.94
CA LEU A 223 17.72 4.22 2.91
C LEU A 223 17.93 3.41 4.20
N SER A 224 17.71 4.05 5.35
CA SER A 224 17.74 3.36 6.63
C SER A 224 16.57 2.37 6.77
N PRO A 225 16.79 1.20 7.41
CA PRO A 225 15.71 0.25 7.67
C PRO A 225 14.55 0.85 8.47
N THR A 226 14.84 1.79 9.38
CA THR A 226 13.83 2.48 10.19
C THR A 226 12.89 3.30 9.29
N SER A 227 13.45 4.14 8.40
CA SER A 227 12.65 4.94 7.47
C SER A 227 11.88 4.06 6.48
N ALA A 228 12.50 2.97 6.00
CA ALA A 228 11.82 2.03 5.11
C ALA A 228 10.63 1.37 5.80
N LEU A 229 10.80 0.91 7.05
CA LEU A 229 9.74 0.27 7.82
C LEU A 229 8.59 1.24 8.10
N GLN A 230 8.87 2.50 8.38
CA GLN A 230 7.85 3.54 8.54
C GLN A 230 6.97 3.68 7.29
N CYS A 231 7.55 3.59 6.10
CA CYS A 231 6.78 3.59 4.86
C CYS A 231 6.04 2.25 4.67
N MET A 232 6.75 1.13 4.75
CA MET A 232 6.24 -0.20 4.42
C MET A 232 5.08 -0.62 5.32
N ALA A 233 5.14 -0.33 6.62
CA ALA A 233 4.11 -0.71 7.58
C ALA A 233 2.71 -0.17 7.22
N TYR A 234 2.65 0.96 6.49
CA TYR A 234 1.40 1.59 6.07
C TYR A 234 1.01 1.30 4.61
N GLN A 235 1.84 0.58 3.87
CA GLN A 235 1.54 0.23 2.47
C GLN A 235 0.89 -1.16 2.33
N PHE A 236 0.88 -1.96 3.38
CA PHE A 236 0.12 -3.21 3.38
C PHE A 236 -1.36 -2.95 3.67
N GLN A 237 -2.23 -3.63 2.92
CA GLN A 237 -3.66 -3.64 3.24
C GLN A 237 -3.88 -4.42 4.53
N MET A 238 -4.44 -3.73 5.54
CA MET A 238 -4.67 -4.30 6.85
C MET A 238 -5.99 -5.05 6.90
N ARG A 239 -5.97 -6.25 7.47
CA ARG A 239 -7.16 -7.05 7.80
C ARG A 239 -7.23 -7.28 9.29
N GLU A 240 -8.45 -7.42 9.81
CA GLU A 240 -8.66 -7.70 11.22
C GLU A 240 -7.87 -8.94 11.66
N GLY A 241 -7.14 -8.83 12.76
CA GLY A 241 -6.30 -9.90 13.32
C GLY A 241 -4.95 -10.13 12.64
N GLN A 242 -4.62 -9.45 11.55
CA GLN A 242 -3.38 -9.70 10.79
C GLN A 242 -2.29 -8.64 10.96
N ALA A 243 -2.54 -7.56 11.70
CA ALA A 243 -1.60 -6.45 11.80
C ALA A 243 -0.19 -6.88 12.27
N LEU A 244 -0.09 -7.82 13.21
CA LEU A 244 1.22 -8.32 13.66
C LEU A 244 1.93 -9.11 12.55
N ALA A 245 1.25 -10.00 11.85
CA ALA A 245 1.84 -10.77 10.74
C ALA A 245 2.32 -9.85 9.61
N VAL A 246 1.52 -8.84 9.26
CA VAL A 246 1.88 -7.79 8.29
C VAL A 246 3.11 -7.01 8.75
N PHE A 247 3.13 -6.59 10.01
CA PHE A 247 4.27 -5.84 10.57
C PHE A 247 5.56 -6.67 10.52
N GLU A 248 5.51 -7.93 10.95
CA GLU A 248 6.67 -8.83 10.94
C GLU A 248 7.16 -9.13 9.51
N LEU A 249 6.25 -9.25 8.53
CA LEU A 249 6.61 -9.37 7.13
C LEU A 249 7.30 -8.09 6.62
N ALA A 250 6.73 -6.91 6.90
CA ALA A 250 7.32 -5.63 6.51
C ALA A 250 8.71 -5.43 7.12
N ARG A 251 8.87 -5.75 8.43
CA ARG A 251 10.15 -5.67 9.15
C ARG A 251 11.19 -6.59 8.51
N ARG A 252 10.84 -7.86 8.28
CA ARG A 252 11.74 -8.84 7.65
C ARG A 252 12.15 -8.43 6.25
N LEU A 253 11.22 -7.92 5.42
CA LEU A 253 11.54 -7.38 4.10
C LEU A 253 12.54 -6.21 4.19
N CYS A 254 12.32 -5.28 5.13
CA CYS A 254 13.25 -4.15 5.33
C CYS A 254 14.63 -4.58 5.83
N GLU A 255 14.73 -5.67 6.58
CA GLU A 255 16.02 -6.19 7.09
C GLU A 255 16.79 -7.02 6.05
N GLN A 256 16.08 -7.72 5.18
CA GLN A 256 16.68 -8.70 4.26
C GLN A 256 16.80 -8.21 2.82
N THR A 257 16.28 -7.04 2.50
CA THR A 257 16.21 -6.51 1.14
C THR A 257 16.96 -5.19 1.04
N PRO A 258 17.75 -4.94 -0.02
CA PRO A 258 18.35 -3.63 -0.28
C PRO A 258 17.30 -2.52 -0.31
N LEU A 259 17.57 -1.44 0.43
CA LEU A 259 16.68 -0.31 0.62
C LEU A 259 17.23 0.94 -0.02
N TRP A 260 16.41 1.62 -0.82
CA TRP A 260 16.81 2.81 -1.55
C TRP A 260 15.75 3.90 -1.51
N VAL A 261 16.20 5.14 -1.60
CA VAL A 261 15.38 6.26 -2.06
C VAL A 261 15.86 6.67 -3.45
N LEU A 262 14.92 6.85 -4.38
CA LEU A 262 15.19 7.31 -5.74
C LEU A 262 14.71 8.74 -5.90
N ASP A 263 15.65 9.68 -5.98
CA ASP A 263 15.38 11.08 -6.31
C ASP A 263 15.42 11.30 -7.82
N TYR A 264 14.35 11.83 -8.40
CA TYR A 264 14.25 12.04 -9.85
C TYR A 264 13.31 13.17 -10.25
N ASP A 265 13.49 13.70 -11.46
CA ASP A 265 12.60 14.66 -12.10
C ASP A 265 11.80 14.00 -13.23
N SER A 266 12.51 13.29 -14.11
CA SER A 266 11.96 12.56 -15.24
C SER A 266 11.79 11.09 -14.90
N PRO A 267 10.57 10.53 -14.96
CA PRO A 267 10.35 9.10 -14.72
C PRO A 267 10.98 8.22 -15.79
N GLU A 268 11.13 8.71 -17.05
CA GLU A 268 11.81 7.98 -18.12
C GLU A 268 13.31 7.85 -17.85
N ASP A 269 13.97 8.96 -17.46
CA ASP A 269 15.38 8.95 -17.10
C ASP A 269 15.64 8.08 -15.86
N ALA A 270 14.70 8.11 -14.89
CA ALA A 270 14.77 7.29 -13.68
C ALA A 270 14.68 5.80 -14.02
N ALA A 271 13.72 5.38 -14.85
CA ALA A 271 13.59 4.00 -15.29
C ALA A 271 14.84 3.53 -16.05
N GLY A 272 15.36 4.35 -17.00
CA GLY A 272 16.58 4.05 -17.74
C GLY A 272 17.82 3.99 -16.86
N TYR A 273 17.93 4.85 -15.85
CA TYR A 273 19.00 4.82 -14.86
C TYR A 273 18.95 3.52 -14.04
N MET A 274 17.79 3.19 -13.49
CA MET A 274 17.64 1.97 -12.70
C MET A 274 17.87 0.69 -13.50
N ALA A 275 17.43 0.64 -14.76
CA ALA A 275 17.68 -0.51 -15.62
C ALA A 275 19.19 -0.74 -15.85
N ARG A 276 19.99 0.33 -15.94
CA ARG A 276 21.46 0.22 -16.04
C ARG A 276 22.13 -0.17 -14.71
N GLU A 277 21.58 0.30 -13.60
CA GLU A 277 22.10 0.06 -12.25
C GLU A 277 21.53 -1.24 -11.61
N ALA A 278 20.83 -2.09 -12.36
CA ALA A 278 20.14 -3.27 -11.83
C ALA A 278 21.05 -4.14 -10.95
N GLY A 279 22.31 -4.37 -11.36
CA GLY A 279 23.28 -5.13 -10.55
C GLY A 279 23.56 -4.51 -9.17
N ARG A 280 23.64 -3.17 -9.09
CA ARG A 280 23.86 -2.43 -7.84
C ARG A 280 22.61 -2.41 -6.96
N ILE A 281 21.43 -2.28 -7.57
CA ILE A 281 20.16 -2.17 -6.83
C ILE A 281 19.92 -3.38 -5.93
N PHE A 282 20.32 -4.58 -6.38
CA PHE A 282 20.15 -5.83 -5.65
C PHE A 282 21.27 -6.15 -4.64
N THR A 283 22.22 -5.24 -4.45
CA THR A 283 23.32 -5.42 -3.50
C THR A 283 22.95 -4.87 -2.14
N MET A 284 23.12 -5.64 -1.08
CA MET A 284 22.94 -5.18 0.31
C MET A 284 23.92 -4.06 0.66
N SER A 285 23.56 -3.22 1.63
CA SER A 285 24.44 -2.20 2.16
C SER A 285 25.69 -2.80 2.75
N ALA A 286 26.85 -2.18 2.48
CA ALA A 286 28.10 -2.54 3.14
C ALA A 286 28.11 -2.01 4.59
N ALA A 287 28.87 -2.67 5.45
CA ALA A 287 29.08 -2.19 6.82
C ALA A 287 29.72 -0.79 6.78
N GLY A 288 29.16 0.18 7.49
CA GLY A 288 29.63 1.56 7.54
C GLY A 288 29.18 2.45 6.36
N GLU A 289 28.35 1.95 5.45
CA GLU A 289 27.75 2.79 4.40
C GLU A 289 26.81 3.85 5.03
N VAL A 290 26.89 5.08 4.52
CA VAL A 290 26.02 6.18 4.98
C VAL A 290 24.60 5.94 4.52
N LEU A 291 23.69 5.77 5.47
CA LEU A 291 22.27 5.61 5.21
C LEU A 291 21.57 6.98 5.36
N CYS A 292 20.63 7.26 4.47
CA CYS A 292 19.78 8.44 4.62
C CYS A 292 18.46 8.07 5.32
N ASP A 293 18.00 8.96 6.15
CA ASP A 293 16.61 8.97 6.60
C ASP A 293 15.77 9.74 5.58
N ALA A 294 14.57 9.29 5.36
CA ALA A 294 13.62 10.00 4.53
C ALA A 294 12.34 10.22 5.36
N GLU A 295 11.97 11.46 5.50
CA GLU A 295 10.65 11.81 6.01
C GLU A 295 9.63 11.48 4.93
N PHE A 296 8.92 10.40 5.11
CA PHE A 296 7.75 10.09 4.31
C PHE A 296 6.55 10.72 5.00
N LEU A 297 6.22 11.93 4.56
CA LEU A 297 5.05 12.63 5.05
C LEU A 297 3.81 11.85 4.65
N THR A 298 3.23 11.21 5.63
CA THR A 298 1.87 10.70 5.60
C THR A 298 0.88 11.81 5.95
N GLU A 299 0.99 12.99 5.36
CA GLU A 299 -0.08 13.97 5.51
C GLU A 299 -1.33 13.44 4.83
N GLY A 300 -2.27 12.97 5.62
CA GLY A 300 -3.64 12.64 5.25
C GLY A 300 -3.95 11.19 4.88
N ASP A 301 -2.99 10.34 4.54
CA ASP A 301 -3.24 8.93 4.18
C ASP A 301 -2.98 7.96 5.33
N ARG A 302 -3.33 8.34 6.54
CA ARG A 302 -3.49 7.35 7.61
C ARG A 302 -4.73 6.52 7.25
N LEU A 303 -4.51 5.35 6.68
CA LEU A 303 -5.49 4.27 6.67
C LEU A 303 -5.66 3.77 8.12
N ALA A 304 -6.13 4.67 8.99
CA ALA A 304 -6.80 4.24 10.18
C ALA A 304 -8.04 3.51 9.69
N MET A 305 -8.11 2.21 9.87
CA MET A 305 -9.41 1.53 9.91
C MET A 305 -10.33 2.44 10.72
N PRO A 306 -11.58 2.68 10.26
CA PRO A 306 -12.49 3.55 11.01
C PRO A 306 -12.51 3.07 12.45
N ALA A 307 -12.00 3.91 13.35
CA ALA A 307 -11.99 3.62 14.76
C ALA A 307 -13.42 3.23 15.14
N ARG A 308 -13.58 2.11 15.83
CA ARG A 308 -14.90 1.77 16.38
C ARG A 308 -15.31 2.98 17.21
N SER A 309 -16.40 3.65 16.83
CA SER A 309 -16.91 4.85 17.48
C SER A 309 -17.28 4.54 18.94
N ARG A 310 -16.25 4.51 19.80
CA ARG A 310 -16.42 4.47 21.25
C ARG A 310 -16.34 5.90 21.75
N ALA A 311 -17.34 6.37 22.44
CA ALA A 311 -17.28 7.68 23.09
C ALA A 311 -16.13 7.67 24.12
N PHE A 312 -15.14 8.56 23.91
CA PHE A 312 -14.07 8.74 24.88
C PHE A 312 -14.64 9.40 26.13
N PRO A 313 -14.50 8.79 27.33
CA PRO A 313 -14.97 9.38 28.57
C PRO A 313 -14.27 10.71 28.83
N SER A 314 -15.04 11.75 29.12
CA SER A 314 -14.52 13.12 29.30
C SER A 314 -14.01 13.44 30.71
N GLU A 315 -14.08 12.50 31.64
CA GLU A 315 -13.69 12.69 33.03
C GLU A 315 -12.16 12.76 33.17
N ARG A 316 -11.65 13.88 33.68
CA ARG A 316 -10.20 14.19 33.77
C ARG A 316 -9.41 13.28 34.70
N ASN A 317 -10.07 12.65 35.68
CA ASN A 317 -9.43 11.84 36.73
C ASN A 317 -9.48 10.34 36.44
N LEU A 318 -10.05 9.92 35.30
CA LEU A 318 -10.04 8.52 34.91
C LEU A 318 -8.60 8.04 34.71
N ARG A 319 -8.29 6.89 35.29
CA ARG A 319 -6.99 6.25 35.14
C ARG A 319 -7.01 5.29 33.94
N TRP A 320 -5.96 5.31 33.19
CA TRP A 320 -5.78 4.55 31.96
C TRP A 320 -4.56 3.65 32.07
N LEU A 321 -4.66 2.49 31.46
CA LEU A 321 -3.59 1.51 31.31
C LEU A 321 -3.40 1.15 29.85
N ARG A 322 -2.23 0.65 29.49
CA ARG A 322 -2.02 -0.03 28.20
C ARG A 322 -2.97 -1.20 28.07
N THR A 323 -3.54 -1.39 26.88
CA THR A 323 -4.33 -2.59 26.58
C THR A 323 -3.45 -3.83 26.73
N PRO A 324 -3.83 -4.82 27.54
CA PRO A 324 -3.08 -6.05 27.70
C PRO A 324 -2.91 -6.80 26.34
N GLY A 325 -1.71 -7.31 26.09
CA GLY A 325 -1.38 -8.02 24.88
C GLY A 325 -1.11 -7.13 23.65
N THR A 326 -1.01 -5.80 23.82
CA THR A 326 -0.46 -4.91 22.79
C THR A 326 0.99 -5.30 22.52
N HIS A 327 1.30 -5.63 21.25
CA HIS A 327 2.68 -5.84 20.81
C HIS A 327 3.36 -4.47 20.63
N ILE A 328 4.56 -4.32 21.19
CA ILE A 328 5.35 -3.09 21.12
C ILE A 328 6.69 -3.42 20.48
N HIS A 329 7.02 -2.75 19.39
CA HIS A 329 8.32 -2.85 18.75
C HIS A 329 8.99 -1.48 18.74
N GLU A 330 10.03 -1.32 19.55
CA GLU A 330 10.77 -0.06 19.67
C GLU A 330 12.02 -0.07 18.76
N ASN A 331 12.25 1.05 18.09
CA ASN A 331 13.41 1.27 17.25
C ASN A 331 13.79 2.76 17.24
N GLY A 332 14.93 3.10 17.85
CA GLY A 332 15.52 4.43 17.76
C GLY A 332 14.66 5.58 18.30
N GLY A 333 13.92 5.39 19.41
CA GLY A 333 13.04 6.41 20.00
C GLY A 333 11.67 6.53 19.32
N PHE A 334 11.34 5.58 18.45
CA PHE A 334 10.05 5.38 17.83
C PHE A 334 9.54 3.97 18.15
N ALA A 335 8.23 3.80 18.31
CA ALA A 335 7.64 2.49 18.53
C ALA A 335 6.44 2.26 17.62
N TYR A 336 6.27 1.00 17.24
CA TYR A 336 5.07 0.49 16.60
C TYR A 336 4.23 -0.23 17.65
N LEU A 337 2.99 0.19 17.79
CA LEU A 337 2.03 -0.37 18.73
C LEU A 337 0.97 -1.12 17.95
N ILE A 338 0.82 -2.41 18.22
CA ILE A 338 -0.08 -3.30 17.50
C ILE A 338 -1.03 -3.93 18.52
N PRO A 339 -2.29 -3.46 18.59
CA PRO A 339 -3.28 -4.01 19.50
C PRO A 339 -3.61 -5.45 19.13
N LYS A 340 -3.74 -6.32 20.11
CA LYS A 340 -4.10 -7.74 19.89
C LYS A 340 -5.47 -7.86 19.22
N GLY A 341 -5.54 -8.62 18.13
CA GLY A 341 -6.79 -8.93 17.42
C GLY A 341 -7.35 -7.78 16.59
N GLN A 342 -6.63 -6.66 16.46
CA GLN A 342 -7.04 -5.56 15.60
C GLN A 342 -6.26 -5.55 14.27
N GLY A 343 -6.76 -4.78 13.30
CA GLY A 343 -6.16 -4.62 11.98
C GLY A 343 -5.44 -3.29 11.82
N SER A 344 -4.75 -2.79 12.87
CA SER A 344 -4.06 -1.50 12.82
C SER A 344 -2.65 -1.56 13.41
N ILE A 345 -1.74 -0.79 12.83
CA ILE A 345 -0.40 -0.51 13.36
C ILE A 345 -0.36 0.98 13.68
N PHE A 346 -0.01 1.33 14.89
CA PHE A 346 0.07 2.71 15.33
C PHE A 346 1.52 3.08 15.64
N GLY A 347 2.05 4.07 14.92
CA GLY A 347 3.40 4.58 15.14
C GLY A 347 3.40 5.70 16.17
N VAL A 348 4.30 5.64 17.16
CA VAL A 348 4.46 6.66 18.18
C VAL A 348 5.95 6.93 18.42
N GLY A 349 6.33 8.19 18.53
CA GLY A 349 7.72 8.58 18.82
C GLY A 349 7.82 9.74 19.81
N GLY A 350 9.04 10.06 20.23
CA GLY A 350 9.32 11.19 21.10
C GLY A 350 8.50 11.20 22.40
N ILE A 351 7.84 12.32 22.67
CA ILE A 351 7.02 12.53 23.88
C ILE A 351 5.85 11.53 23.93
N GLY A 352 5.23 11.22 22.79
CA GLY A 352 4.13 10.26 22.75
C GLY A 352 4.54 8.87 23.20
N LEU A 353 5.75 8.40 22.82
CA LEU A 353 6.30 7.14 23.29
C LEU A 353 6.58 7.18 24.80
N ALA A 354 7.16 8.28 25.30
CA ALA A 354 7.40 8.45 26.72
C ALA A 354 6.09 8.36 27.53
N VAL A 355 5.04 9.06 27.09
CA VAL A 355 3.70 9.02 27.73
C VAL A 355 3.10 7.62 27.63
N PHE A 356 3.20 6.96 26.46
CA PHE A 356 2.73 5.58 26.31
C PHE A 356 3.49 4.63 27.25
N ASN A 357 4.78 4.88 27.49
CA ASN A 357 5.58 4.09 28.43
C ASN A 357 5.12 4.28 29.88
N LEU A 358 4.71 5.47 30.28
CA LEU A 358 4.13 5.72 31.61
C LEU A 358 2.80 4.98 31.82
N LEU A 359 2.02 4.72 30.76
CA LEU A 359 0.76 3.97 30.82
C LEU A 359 0.93 2.47 31.11
N ALA A 360 2.16 1.99 31.40
CA ALA A 360 2.38 0.67 32.01
C ALA A 360 1.76 0.56 33.39
N GLU A 361 1.62 1.69 34.09
CA GLU A 361 0.92 1.85 35.36
C GLU A 361 -0.31 2.72 35.17
N PRO A 362 -1.32 2.60 36.07
CA PRO A 362 -2.52 3.43 36.00
C PRO A 362 -2.19 4.93 36.07
N LEU A 363 -2.48 5.68 35.02
CA LEU A 363 -2.11 7.08 34.87
C LEU A 363 -3.32 7.91 34.41
N CYS A 364 -3.61 9.04 35.05
CA CYS A 364 -4.59 9.99 34.57
C CYS A 364 -3.93 11.14 33.77
N ILE A 365 -4.75 11.87 32.99
CA ILE A 365 -4.28 12.98 32.16
C ILE A 365 -3.62 14.08 33.00
N ALA A 366 -4.16 14.38 34.16
CA ALA A 366 -3.62 15.43 35.05
C ALA A 366 -2.24 15.05 35.62
N GLU A 367 -2.02 13.79 35.98
CA GLU A 367 -0.71 13.27 36.45
C GLU A 367 0.30 13.30 35.28
N ALA A 368 -0.07 12.85 34.11
CA ALA A 368 0.78 12.89 32.90
C ALA A 368 1.19 14.34 32.57
N ALA A 369 0.26 15.29 32.67
CA ALA A 369 0.53 16.71 32.43
C ALA A 369 1.48 17.29 33.49
N GLY A 370 1.35 16.85 34.74
CA GLY A 370 2.27 17.23 35.81
C GLY A 370 3.71 16.79 35.52
N LEU A 371 3.90 15.51 35.14
CA LEU A 371 5.22 14.98 34.79
C LEU A 371 5.83 15.68 33.56
N LEU A 372 5.01 15.96 32.53
CA LEU A 372 5.50 16.68 31.37
C LEU A 372 5.83 18.15 31.66
N ALA A 373 5.12 18.80 32.57
CA ALA A 373 5.41 20.18 32.97
C ALA A 373 6.79 20.34 33.63
N GLU A 374 7.29 19.29 34.30
CA GLU A 374 8.66 19.28 34.85
C GLU A 374 9.74 19.27 33.76
N VAL A 375 9.44 18.56 32.64
CA VAL A 375 10.36 18.44 31.49
C VAL A 375 10.23 19.64 30.53
N PHE A 376 9.03 20.21 30.42
CA PHE A 376 8.70 21.31 29.50
C PHE A 376 8.10 22.51 30.26
N PRO A 377 8.87 23.16 31.13
CA PRO A 377 8.35 24.23 32.00
C PRO A 377 7.85 25.47 31.26
N GLN A 378 8.28 25.67 30.01
CA GLN A 378 7.79 26.72 29.12
C GLN A 378 6.42 26.44 28.49
N THR A 379 5.90 25.22 28.56
CA THR A 379 4.61 24.86 28.02
C THR A 379 3.56 24.97 29.13
N GLY A 380 2.57 25.81 28.91
CA GLY A 380 1.49 25.97 29.89
C GLY A 380 0.75 24.67 30.17
N ARG A 381 0.44 24.42 31.45
CA ARG A 381 -0.23 23.17 31.89
C ARG A 381 -1.55 22.88 31.16
N GLU A 382 -2.36 23.89 30.91
CA GLU A 382 -3.62 23.74 30.18
C GLU A 382 -3.40 23.22 28.75
N ARG A 383 -2.34 23.66 28.09
CA ARG A 383 -1.97 23.16 26.77
C ARG A 383 -1.53 21.71 26.83
N LEU A 384 -0.69 21.35 27.80
CA LEU A 384 -0.28 19.95 28.00
C LEU A 384 -1.48 19.04 28.27
N GLU A 385 -2.43 19.46 29.11
CA GLU A 385 -3.66 18.68 29.39
C GLU A 385 -4.51 18.52 28.15
N SER A 386 -4.62 19.56 27.29
CA SER A 386 -5.36 19.51 26.03
C SER A 386 -4.71 18.54 25.04
N ASP A 387 -3.38 18.65 24.84
CA ASP A 387 -2.63 17.80 23.91
C ASP A 387 -2.66 16.32 24.36
N LEU A 388 -2.49 16.09 25.67
CA LEU A 388 -2.62 14.75 26.26
C LEU A 388 -4.03 14.17 26.14
N SER A 389 -5.06 14.99 26.35
CA SER A 389 -6.45 14.54 26.17
C SER A 389 -6.72 14.08 24.74
N ALA A 390 -6.22 14.80 23.74
CA ALA A 390 -6.29 14.40 22.34
C ALA A 390 -5.51 13.11 22.07
N PHE A 391 -4.31 12.97 22.64
CA PHE A 391 -3.48 11.77 22.48
C PHE A 391 -4.10 10.55 23.15
N PHE A 392 -4.59 10.65 24.39
CA PHE A 392 -5.28 9.55 25.10
C PHE A 392 -6.54 9.12 24.35
N ARG A 393 -7.31 10.07 23.81
CA ARG A 393 -8.45 9.77 22.94
C ARG A 393 -8.03 8.94 21.73
N THR A 394 -6.98 9.36 21.03
CA THR A 394 -6.44 8.62 19.90
C THR A 394 -6.03 7.20 20.28
N LEU A 395 -5.30 7.04 21.38
CA LEU A 395 -4.89 5.73 21.88
C LEU A 395 -6.09 4.85 22.24
N PHE A 396 -7.13 5.43 22.85
CA PHE A 396 -8.38 4.72 23.21
C PHE A 396 -9.16 4.29 21.97
N GLU A 397 -9.34 5.19 21.01
CA GLU A 397 -10.00 4.90 19.74
C GLU A 397 -9.28 3.79 18.95
N GLN A 398 -7.95 3.74 19.05
CA GLN A 398 -7.11 2.69 18.47
C GLN A 398 -7.05 1.42 19.34
N GLY A 399 -7.72 1.36 20.47
CA GLY A 399 -7.74 0.21 21.35
C GLY A 399 -6.39 -0.07 22.05
N LEU A 400 -5.51 0.93 22.12
CA LEU A 400 -4.17 0.84 22.72
C LEU A 400 -4.17 1.09 24.23
N ILE A 401 -5.22 1.72 24.75
CA ILE A 401 -5.44 1.92 26.20
C ILE A 401 -6.85 1.52 26.59
N VAL A 402 -6.98 1.13 27.85
CA VAL A 402 -8.24 0.80 28.51
C VAL A 402 -8.33 1.53 29.84
N GLN A 403 -9.53 1.75 30.32
CA GLN A 403 -9.73 2.26 31.68
C GLN A 403 -9.17 1.27 32.69
N ALA A 404 -8.38 1.75 33.65
CA ALA A 404 -7.85 0.93 34.71
C ALA A 404 -9.02 0.39 35.56
N PRO A 405 -8.96 -0.86 36.02
CA PRO A 405 -9.90 -1.34 37.04
C PRO A 405 -9.79 -0.53 38.33
N GLU A 406 -10.91 -0.33 38.99
CA GLU A 406 -10.95 0.34 40.32
C GLU A 406 -10.18 -0.41 41.39
#